data_6a9e3b0f96329406bd3c3f165618ccda
#
_entry.id   6a9e3b0f96329406bd3c3f165618ccda
#
_cell.length_a   1.000
_cell.length_b   1.000
_cell.length_c   1.000
_cell.angle_alpha   90.00
_cell.angle_beta   90.00
_cell.angle_gamma   90.00
#
_symmetry.space_group_name_H-M   'P 1'
#
loop_
_entity.id
_entity.type
_entity.pdbx_description
1 polymer ?
#
loop_
_entity_poly.entity_id
_entity_poly.type
_entity_poly.pdbx_seq_one_letter_code
_entity_poly.pdbx_strand_id
1 'polypeptide(L)'
;MTDSAHILVVDNYDSFVYTIVGYLQTLGATVDVVRNDAIDPAAPGVLDGYDGVLISPGPGAPAESGASEDMIRLCAASGVPMFGVCLGLQALAEVYGCTVDHAPTIMHGKTSLVEHIDDEIFEGVANPMTATRYHSLAVEPDSVPDTLVVTAWTQGDHIIQGVRVKGKPMYAVQFHPES
;
A
#
# COMPACT_ATOMS: atom_id res chain seq x y z
N MET A 1 18.78 -15.07 18.14
CA MET A 1 19.02 -14.16 17.02
C MET A 1 17.85 -14.27 16.05
N THR A 2 17.13 -13.20 15.88
CA THR A 2 16.03 -13.17 14.90
C THR A 2 16.59 -12.87 13.53
N ASP A 3 16.22 -13.67 12.54
CA ASP A 3 16.58 -13.38 11.17
C ASP A 3 15.88 -12.10 10.73
N SER A 4 16.57 -11.25 9.97
CA SER A 4 15.95 -10.06 9.41
C SER A 4 14.94 -10.45 8.34
N ALA A 5 13.81 -9.75 8.28
CA ALA A 5 12.85 -9.91 7.21
C ALA A 5 13.46 -9.48 5.88
N HIS A 6 13.19 -10.23 4.82
CA HIS A 6 13.61 -9.89 3.47
C HIS A 6 12.40 -9.38 2.69
N ILE A 7 12.42 -8.13 2.32
CA ILE A 7 11.28 -7.44 1.69
C ILE A 7 11.58 -7.12 0.24
N LEU A 8 10.66 -7.48 -0.64
CA LEU A 8 10.67 -7.02 -2.02
C LEU A 8 9.87 -5.72 -2.12
N VAL A 9 10.51 -4.66 -2.58
CA VAL A 9 9.84 -3.40 -2.90
C VAL A 9 9.61 -3.33 -4.40
N VAL A 10 8.36 -3.32 -4.82
CA VAL A 10 7.98 -3.04 -6.21
C VAL A 10 7.96 -1.54 -6.39
N ASP A 11 8.93 -1.02 -7.12
CA ASP A 11 9.10 0.41 -7.34
C ASP A 11 8.26 0.88 -8.52
N ASN A 12 7.27 1.71 -8.24
CA ASN A 12 6.39 2.33 -9.24
C ASN A 12 6.94 3.66 -9.77
N TYR A 13 8.27 3.80 -9.85
CA TYR A 13 8.94 5.02 -10.31
C TYR A 13 8.63 6.22 -9.40
N ASP A 14 8.60 5.94 -8.09
CA ASP A 14 8.36 6.94 -7.07
C ASP A 14 9.65 7.65 -6.67
N SER A 15 9.58 8.99 -6.56
CA SER A 15 10.73 9.82 -6.16
C SER A 15 11.19 9.55 -4.72
N PHE A 16 10.33 9.00 -3.87
CA PHE A 16 10.57 8.79 -2.45
C PHE A 16 10.70 7.31 -2.04
N VAL A 17 10.85 6.41 -3.03
CA VAL A 17 10.93 4.96 -2.73
C VAL A 17 12.08 4.66 -1.77
N TYR A 18 13.24 5.33 -1.92
CA TYR A 18 14.39 5.07 -1.07
C TYR A 18 14.24 5.64 0.35
N THR A 19 13.33 6.57 0.58
CA THR A 19 12.93 6.97 1.93
C THR A 19 12.19 5.82 2.62
N ILE A 20 11.28 5.16 1.91
CA ILE A 20 10.58 3.97 2.42
C ILE A 20 11.59 2.85 2.68
N VAL A 21 12.50 2.60 1.76
CA VAL A 21 13.57 1.59 1.92
C VAL A 21 14.40 1.87 3.17
N GLY A 22 14.76 3.14 3.39
CA GLY A 22 15.50 3.54 4.59
C GLY A 22 14.76 3.21 5.89
N TYR A 23 13.46 3.44 5.95
CA TYR A 23 12.65 3.06 7.11
C TYR A 23 12.60 1.54 7.31
N LEU A 24 12.44 0.77 6.24
CA LEU A 24 12.45 -0.70 6.33
C LEU A 24 13.79 -1.20 6.87
N GLN A 25 14.90 -0.64 6.39
CA GLN A 25 16.24 -1.00 6.85
C GLN A 25 16.45 -0.61 8.33
N THR A 26 15.96 0.55 8.74
CA THR A 26 15.99 0.99 10.15
C THR A 26 15.22 0.03 11.05
N LEU A 27 14.14 -0.57 10.54
CA LEU A 27 13.36 -1.59 11.25
C LEU A 27 14.02 -2.98 11.22
N GLY A 28 15.17 -3.12 10.58
CA GLY A 28 15.96 -4.36 10.56
C GLY A 28 15.75 -5.23 9.33
N ALA A 29 15.00 -4.78 8.33
CA ALA A 29 14.77 -5.54 7.11
C ALA A 29 15.94 -5.45 6.14
N THR A 30 16.14 -6.51 5.35
CA THR A 30 16.90 -6.44 4.10
C THR A 30 15.91 -6.21 2.96
N VAL A 31 16.29 -5.40 1.98
CA VAL A 31 15.36 -4.92 0.96
C VAL A 31 15.96 -5.08 -0.43
N ASP A 32 15.19 -5.70 -1.34
CA ASP A 32 15.45 -5.65 -2.77
C ASP A 32 14.44 -4.70 -3.41
N VAL A 33 14.93 -3.76 -4.21
CA VAL A 33 14.09 -2.80 -4.94
C VAL A 33 14.12 -3.19 -6.41
N VAL A 34 12.95 -3.50 -6.96
CA VAL A 34 12.81 -3.85 -8.38
C VAL A 34 11.68 -3.04 -8.98
N ARG A 35 11.94 -2.40 -10.11
CA ARG A 35 10.94 -1.58 -10.78
C ARG A 35 9.78 -2.42 -11.33
N ASN A 36 8.62 -1.82 -11.39
CA ASN A 36 7.36 -2.51 -11.77
C ASN A 36 7.39 -3.11 -13.18
N ASP A 37 8.25 -2.61 -14.07
CA ASP A 37 8.44 -3.12 -15.43
C ASP A 37 9.64 -4.07 -15.56
N ALA A 38 10.34 -4.33 -14.46
CA ALA A 38 11.49 -5.25 -14.40
C ALA A 38 11.17 -6.55 -13.65
N ILE A 39 9.94 -6.73 -13.19
CA ILE A 39 9.47 -7.95 -12.53
C ILE A 39 8.56 -8.71 -13.50
N ASP A 40 8.79 -10.00 -13.62
CA ASP A 40 7.86 -10.91 -14.29
C ASP A 40 7.03 -11.65 -13.23
N PRO A 41 5.76 -11.28 -13.02
CA PRO A 41 4.93 -11.93 -12.00
C PRO A 41 4.59 -13.39 -12.36
N ALA A 42 4.80 -13.79 -13.61
CA ALA A 42 4.60 -15.18 -14.04
C ALA A 42 5.84 -16.04 -13.87
N ALA A 43 6.98 -15.45 -13.50
CA ALA A 43 8.23 -16.20 -13.32
C ALA A 43 8.10 -17.19 -12.16
N PRO A 44 8.51 -18.47 -12.35
CA PRO A 44 8.50 -19.43 -11.25
C PRO A 44 9.37 -18.94 -10.08
N GLY A 45 8.83 -19.01 -8.86
CA GLY A 45 9.56 -18.62 -7.67
C GLY A 45 9.83 -17.14 -7.48
N VAL A 46 9.08 -16.27 -8.16
CA VAL A 46 9.31 -14.80 -8.08
C VAL A 46 9.22 -14.27 -6.64
N LEU A 47 8.43 -14.90 -5.77
CA LEU A 47 8.30 -14.53 -4.36
C LEU A 47 9.18 -15.36 -3.43
N ASP A 48 9.98 -16.30 -3.95
CA ASP A 48 10.80 -17.19 -3.12
C ASP A 48 11.85 -16.39 -2.35
N GLY A 49 11.97 -16.68 -1.06
CA GLY A 49 12.92 -16.02 -0.17
C GLY A 49 12.48 -14.67 0.37
N TYR A 50 11.32 -14.16 -0.05
CA TYR A 50 10.77 -12.92 0.49
C TYR A 50 9.76 -13.19 1.61
N ASP A 51 9.90 -12.44 2.69
CA ASP A 51 8.99 -12.48 3.84
C ASP A 51 7.81 -11.52 3.68
N GLY A 52 7.91 -10.58 2.76
CA GLY A 52 6.85 -9.64 2.46
C GLY A 52 7.12 -8.83 1.20
N VAL A 53 6.09 -8.22 0.67
CA VAL A 53 6.13 -7.36 -0.52
C VAL A 53 5.54 -6.00 -0.18
N LEU A 54 6.26 -4.93 -0.53
CA LEU A 54 5.77 -3.57 -0.44
C LEU A 54 5.53 -3.03 -1.85
N ILE A 55 4.33 -2.56 -2.11
CA ILE A 55 3.98 -1.89 -3.36
C ILE A 55 4.09 -0.38 -3.13
N SER A 56 5.04 0.24 -3.81
CA SER A 56 5.40 1.64 -3.57
C SER A 56 4.37 2.62 -4.11
N PRO A 57 4.42 3.88 -3.63
CA PRO A 57 3.77 4.97 -4.35
C PRO A 57 4.28 5.09 -5.79
N GLY A 58 3.60 5.87 -6.59
CA GLY A 58 4.04 6.17 -7.94
C GLY A 58 3.00 7.02 -8.69
N PRO A 59 3.37 7.52 -9.87
CA PRO A 59 2.47 8.32 -10.69
C PRO A 59 1.43 7.46 -11.43
N GLY A 60 0.39 8.13 -11.90
CA GLY A 60 -0.63 7.50 -12.74
C GLY A 60 -1.66 6.69 -11.97
N ALA A 61 -2.42 5.90 -12.71
CA ALA A 61 -3.46 5.03 -12.17
C ALA A 61 -2.89 3.63 -11.87
N PRO A 62 -3.52 2.88 -10.94
CA PRO A 62 -3.03 1.55 -10.57
C PRO A 62 -3.00 0.55 -11.74
N ALA A 63 -3.91 0.64 -12.69
CA ALA A 63 -3.89 -0.21 -13.88
C ALA A 63 -2.65 0.02 -14.77
N GLU A 64 -1.98 1.16 -14.63
CA GLU A 64 -0.77 1.53 -15.37
C GLU A 64 0.51 1.22 -14.60
N SER A 65 0.41 0.53 -13.46
CA SER A 65 1.54 0.30 -12.55
C SER A 65 2.33 -0.98 -12.86
N GLY A 66 2.36 -1.40 -14.12
CA GLY A 66 3.13 -2.57 -14.55
C GLY A 66 2.72 -3.85 -13.82
N ALA A 67 3.67 -4.51 -13.16
CA ALA A 67 3.45 -5.77 -12.47
C ALA A 67 2.75 -5.64 -11.11
N SER A 68 2.46 -4.44 -10.62
CA SER A 68 2.00 -4.23 -9.23
C SER A 68 0.72 -5.01 -8.91
N GLU A 69 -0.30 -4.94 -9.75
CA GLU A 69 -1.57 -5.65 -9.48
C GLU A 69 -1.39 -7.17 -9.52
N ASP A 70 -0.60 -7.69 -10.47
CA ASP A 70 -0.33 -9.13 -10.55
C ASP A 70 0.50 -9.61 -9.36
N MET A 71 1.43 -8.80 -8.87
CA MET A 71 2.19 -9.13 -7.64
C MET A 71 1.27 -9.18 -6.42
N ILE A 72 0.28 -8.29 -6.35
CA ILE A 72 -0.74 -8.31 -5.29
C ILE A 72 -1.56 -9.61 -5.38
N ARG A 73 -1.97 -10.02 -6.57
CA ARG A 73 -2.69 -11.29 -6.78
C ARG A 73 -1.86 -12.48 -6.34
N LEU A 74 -0.56 -12.48 -6.62
CA LEU A 74 0.36 -13.53 -6.16
C LEU A 74 0.45 -13.57 -4.63
N CYS A 75 0.55 -12.44 -3.97
CA CYS A 75 0.55 -12.37 -2.50
C CYS A 75 -0.76 -12.93 -1.93
N ALA A 76 -1.89 -12.57 -2.54
CA ALA A 76 -3.19 -13.09 -2.12
C ALA A 76 -3.28 -14.62 -2.25
N ALA A 77 -2.74 -15.19 -3.31
CA ALA A 77 -2.78 -16.63 -3.58
C ALA A 77 -1.77 -17.40 -2.72
N SER A 78 -0.60 -16.83 -2.46
CA SER A 78 0.50 -17.53 -1.76
C SER A 78 0.52 -17.30 -0.24
N GLY A 79 -0.20 -16.30 0.25
CA GLY A 79 -0.18 -15.93 1.67
C GLY A 79 1.03 -15.09 2.09
N VAL A 80 1.82 -14.61 1.15
CA VAL A 80 2.94 -13.71 1.44
C VAL A 80 2.38 -12.34 1.89
N PRO A 81 2.84 -11.81 3.03
CA PRO A 81 2.39 -10.51 3.51
C PRO A 81 2.67 -9.39 2.49
N MET A 82 1.73 -8.45 2.41
CA MET A 82 1.82 -7.34 1.48
C MET A 82 1.42 -6.03 2.17
N PHE A 83 2.16 -4.97 1.87
CA PHE A 83 1.83 -3.60 2.30
C PHE A 83 1.86 -2.67 1.09
N GLY A 84 0.79 -1.91 0.88
CA GLY A 84 0.69 -0.95 -0.21
C GLY A 84 0.66 0.49 0.29
N VAL A 85 1.35 1.39 -0.42
CA VAL A 85 1.40 2.81 -0.09
C VAL A 85 0.92 3.63 -1.29
N CYS A 86 -0.05 4.49 -1.08
CA CYS A 86 -0.64 5.40 -2.06
C CYS A 86 -1.14 4.64 -3.31
N LEU A 87 -0.40 4.64 -4.40
CA LEU A 87 -0.72 3.81 -5.58
C LEU A 87 -0.90 2.33 -5.20
N GLY A 88 -0.14 1.85 -4.24
CA GLY A 88 -0.24 0.48 -3.74
C GLY A 88 -1.58 0.17 -3.08
N LEU A 89 -2.19 1.12 -2.37
CA LEU A 89 -3.54 0.98 -1.85
C LEU A 89 -4.55 0.91 -2.99
N GLN A 90 -4.42 1.80 -3.96
CA GLN A 90 -5.32 1.87 -5.11
C GLN A 90 -5.26 0.57 -5.92
N ALA A 91 -4.05 0.04 -6.12
CA ALA A 91 -3.84 -1.24 -6.81
C ALA A 91 -4.48 -2.41 -6.05
N LEU A 92 -4.30 -2.48 -4.73
CA LEU A 92 -4.94 -3.49 -3.89
C LEU A 92 -6.47 -3.40 -3.99
N ALA A 93 -7.00 -2.20 -3.91
CA ALA A 93 -8.44 -1.97 -4.01
C ALA A 93 -8.99 -2.43 -5.36
N GLU A 94 -8.33 -2.10 -6.47
CA GLU A 94 -8.74 -2.53 -7.82
C GLU A 94 -8.70 -4.04 -7.98
N VAL A 95 -7.67 -4.70 -7.46
CA VAL A 95 -7.57 -6.17 -7.49
C VAL A 95 -8.79 -6.82 -6.84
N TYR A 96 -9.33 -6.20 -5.80
CA TYR A 96 -10.51 -6.69 -5.08
C TYR A 96 -11.83 -6.12 -5.59
N GLY A 97 -11.82 -5.42 -6.73
CA GLY A 97 -13.03 -4.99 -7.41
C GLY A 97 -13.55 -3.60 -7.03
N CYS A 98 -12.76 -2.82 -6.27
CA CYS A 98 -13.12 -1.44 -5.98
C CYS A 98 -12.98 -0.54 -7.21
N THR A 99 -13.73 0.54 -7.23
CA THR A 99 -13.57 1.63 -8.19
C THR A 99 -12.61 2.67 -7.63
N VAL A 100 -11.57 3.00 -8.39
CA VAL A 100 -10.64 4.08 -8.09
C VAL A 100 -10.88 5.19 -9.11
N ASP A 101 -11.20 6.39 -8.61
CA ASP A 101 -11.54 7.53 -9.45
C ASP A 101 -11.01 8.82 -8.81
N HIS A 102 -11.24 9.95 -9.45
CA HIS A 102 -10.78 11.24 -8.95
C HIS A 102 -11.29 11.49 -7.54
N ALA A 103 -10.36 11.89 -6.66
CA ALA A 103 -10.71 12.31 -5.32
C ALA A 103 -11.50 13.65 -5.37
N PRO A 104 -12.40 13.88 -4.40
CA PRO A 104 -13.12 15.15 -4.32
C PRO A 104 -12.18 16.38 -4.23
N THR A 105 -10.99 16.18 -3.66
CA THR A 105 -9.97 17.21 -3.52
C THR A 105 -8.62 16.63 -3.91
N ILE A 106 -7.87 17.32 -4.78
CA ILE A 106 -6.51 16.94 -5.13
C ILE A 106 -5.58 17.35 -3.99
N MET A 107 -4.78 16.36 -3.50
CA MET A 107 -3.81 16.58 -2.43
C MET A 107 -2.39 16.39 -2.93
N HIS A 108 -1.54 17.36 -2.67
CA HIS A 108 -0.12 17.32 -3.03
C HIS A 108 0.72 17.91 -1.91
N GLY A 109 1.30 17.05 -1.08
CA GLY A 109 2.15 17.43 0.04
C GLY A 109 1.42 18.11 1.18
N LYS A 110 0.10 17.96 1.27
CA LYS A 110 -0.71 18.54 2.35
C LYS A 110 -0.99 17.49 3.42
N THR A 111 -1.11 17.96 4.66
CA THR A 111 -1.49 17.11 5.77
C THR A 111 -2.99 17.08 5.98
N SER A 112 -3.48 15.97 6.50
CA SER A 112 -4.86 15.79 6.91
C SER A 112 -4.91 15.03 8.21
N LEU A 113 -5.97 15.23 8.98
CA LEU A 113 -6.27 14.36 10.12
C LEU A 113 -6.95 13.10 9.61
N VAL A 114 -6.41 11.96 9.99
CA VAL A 114 -6.89 10.64 9.58
C VAL A 114 -7.31 9.87 10.82
N GLU A 115 -8.57 9.45 10.84
CA GLU A 115 -9.10 8.55 11.85
C GLU A 115 -8.88 7.12 11.41
N HIS A 116 -8.66 6.22 12.37
CA HIS A 116 -8.47 4.80 12.09
C HIS A 116 -9.15 3.92 13.14
N ILE A 117 -9.42 2.67 12.76
CA ILE A 117 -9.89 1.65 13.70
C ILE A 117 -8.70 1.10 14.50
N ASP A 118 -8.99 0.32 15.53
CA ASP A 118 -7.99 -0.48 16.23
C ASP A 118 -7.60 -1.66 15.34
N ASP A 119 -6.47 -1.51 14.65
CA ASP A 119 -5.90 -2.53 13.78
C ASP A 119 -4.43 -2.70 14.13
N GLU A 120 -3.87 -3.89 13.89
CA GLU A 120 -2.50 -4.19 14.25
C GLU A 120 -1.47 -3.23 13.61
N ILE A 121 -1.74 -2.73 12.38
CA ILE A 121 -0.84 -1.78 11.72
C ILE A 121 -0.88 -0.38 12.35
N PHE A 122 -1.90 -0.08 13.14
CA PHE A 122 -2.04 1.21 13.82
C PHE A 122 -1.76 1.16 15.31
N GLU A 123 -1.23 0.05 15.81
CA GLU A 123 -0.88 -0.09 17.21
C GLU A 123 0.11 1.00 17.64
N GLY A 124 -0.25 1.76 18.66
CA GLY A 124 0.55 2.87 19.14
C GLY A 124 0.47 4.15 18.31
N VAL A 125 -0.34 4.18 17.27
CA VAL A 125 -0.54 5.37 16.43
C VAL A 125 -1.69 6.21 17.00
N ALA A 126 -1.47 7.54 17.08
CA ALA A 126 -2.50 8.48 17.54
C ALA A 126 -3.75 8.40 16.68
N ASN A 127 -4.92 8.62 17.28
CA ASN A 127 -6.20 8.65 16.59
C ASN A 127 -7.01 9.89 17.02
N PRO A 128 -7.17 10.90 16.15
CA PRO A 128 -6.68 10.95 14.78
C PRO A 128 -5.16 11.16 14.71
N MET A 129 -4.56 10.70 13.63
CA MET A 129 -3.17 11.00 13.30
C MET A 129 -3.08 12.07 12.22
N THR A 130 -1.95 12.80 12.18
CA THR A 130 -1.65 13.70 11.07
C THR A 130 -0.87 12.94 10.01
N ALA A 131 -1.37 12.94 8.77
CA ALA A 131 -0.75 12.22 7.66
C ALA A 131 -0.57 13.11 6.45
N THR A 132 0.53 12.93 5.72
CA THR A 132 0.82 13.65 4.48
C THR A 132 0.23 12.90 3.30
N ARG A 133 -0.41 13.64 2.40
CA ARG A 133 -1.14 13.08 1.26
C ARG A 133 -0.61 13.66 -0.05
N TYR A 134 -0.41 12.75 -1.03
CA TYR A 134 0.00 13.07 -2.40
C TYR A 134 -0.86 12.26 -3.37
N HIS A 135 -2.16 12.53 -3.46
CA HIS A 135 -3.00 11.75 -4.37
C HIS A 135 -4.11 12.59 -4.99
N SER A 136 -4.40 12.30 -6.26
CA SER A 136 -5.53 12.83 -7.01
C SER A 136 -6.63 11.79 -7.21
N LEU A 137 -6.33 10.52 -6.96
CA LEU A 137 -7.26 9.40 -7.05
C LEU A 137 -7.58 8.88 -5.66
N ALA A 138 -8.75 8.31 -5.50
CA ALA A 138 -9.21 7.70 -4.26
C ALA A 138 -10.15 6.53 -4.56
N VAL A 139 -10.26 5.63 -3.59
CA VAL A 139 -11.20 4.52 -3.65
C VAL A 139 -12.61 5.04 -3.34
N GLU A 140 -13.58 4.74 -4.20
CA GLU A 140 -14.97 5.09 -3.96
C GLU A 140 -15.53 4.22 -2.82
N PRO A 141 -16.07 4.85 -1.73
CA PRO A 141 -16.56 4.10 -0.57
C PRO A 141 -17.64 3.06 -0.91
N ASP A 142 -18.54 3.38 -1.81
CA ASP A 142 -19.65 2.51 -2.20
C ASP A 142 -19.20 1.30 -3.01
N SER A 143 -17.95 1.31 -3.51
CA SER A 143 -17.39 0.21 -4.32
C SER A 143 -16.66 -0.83 -3.48
N VAL A 144 -16.49 -0.62 -2.18
CA VAL A 144 -15.71 -1.52 -1.31
C VAL A 144 -16.49 -2.79 -1.03
N PRO A 145 -15.98 -3.98 -1.44
CA PRO A 145 -16.66 -5.24 -1.19
C PRO A 145 -16.49 -5.72 0.27
N ASP A 146 -17.25 -6.74 0.65
CA ASP A 146 -17.19 -7.34 1.99
C ASP A 146 -15.84 -8.03 2.29
N THR A 147 -15.04 -8.30 1.28
CA THR A 147 -13.69 -8.89 1.43
C THR A 147 -12.67 -7.91 1.99
N LEU A 148 -12.95 -6.61 1.93
CA LEU A 148 -12.08 -5.56 2.44
C LEU A 148 -12.69 -4.89 3.68
N VAL A 149 -11.80 -4.44 4.56
CA VAL A 149 -12.13 -3.58 5.69
C VAL A 149 -11.51 -2.22 5.45
N VAL A 150 -12.31 -1.15 5.51
CA VAL A 150 -11.78 0.21 5.55
C VAL A 150 -11.24 0.46 6.95
N THR A 151 -9.95 0.70 7.06
CA THR A 151 -9.26 0.82 8.35
C THR A 151 -8.97 2.26 8.75
N ALA A 152 -8.96 3.18 7.79
CA ALA A 152 -8.69 4.59 8.04
C ALA A 152 -9.39 5.48 7.01
N TRP A 153 -9.72 6.72 7.43
CA TRP A 153 -10.39 7.72 6.60
C TRP A 153 -10.06 9.11 7.08
N THR A 154 -10.14 10.09 6.17
CA THR A 154 -9.95 11.49 6.55
C THR A 154 -11.09 11.97 7.44
N GLN A 155 -10.75 12.75 8.46
CA GLN A 155 -11.73 13.39 9.32
C GLN A 155 -12.52 14.43 8.51
N GLY A 156 -13.83 14.40 8.63
CA GLY A 156 -14.73 15.34 7.95
C GLY A 156 -15.26 14.82 6.61
N ASP A 157 -14.40 14.70 5.58
CA ASP A 157 -14.83 14.31 4.23
C ASP A 157 -14.78 12.80 3.96
N HIS A 158 -14.28 12.03 4.89
CA HIS A 158 -14.29 10.56 4.88
C HIS A 158 -13.70 9.90 3.64
N ILE A 159 -12.60 10.46 3.12
CA ILE A 159 -11.85 9.83 2.03
C ILE A 159 -11.06 8.65 2.59
N ILE A 160 -11.19 7.48 1.97
CA ILE A 160 -10.54 6.25 2.42
C ILE A 160 -9.02 6.43 2.44
N GLN A 161 -8.40 6.13 3.58
CA GLN A 161 -6.96 6.25 3.80
C GLN A 161 -6.30 4.94 4.18
N GLY A 162 -7.06 3.90 4.45
CA GLY A 162 -6.53 2.59 4.78
C GLY A 162 -7.53 1.49 4.48
N VAL A 163 -7.01 0.36 4.01
CA VAL A 163 -7.80 -0.87 3.80
C VAL A 163 -6.96 -2.08 4.19
N ARG A 164 -7.62 -3.17 4.55
CA ARG A 164 -6.99 -4.49 4.66
C ARG A 164 -7.90 -5.57 4.11
N VAL A 165 -7.30 -6.68 3.73
CA VAL A 165 -8.03 -7.84 3.24
C VAL A 165 -8.40 -8.73 4.43
N LYS A 166 -9.67 -9.11 4.53
CA LYS A 166 -10.14 -10.02 5.59
C LYS A 166 -9.45 -11.39 5.46
N GLY A 167 -8.88 -11.86 6.56
CA GLY A 167 -8.28 -13.18 6.63
C GLY A 167 -6.94 -13.35 5.90
N LYS A 168 -6.32 -12.27 5.44
CA LYS A 168 -5.02 -12.28 4.77
C LYS A 168 -4.12 -11.19 5.34
N PRO A 169 -2.78 -11.39 5.37
CA PRO A 169 -1.84 -10.38 5.85
C PRO A 169 -1.55 -9.34 4.77
N MET A 170 -2.59 -8.65 4.31
CA MET A 170 -2.51 -7.68 3.24
C MET A 170 -3.13 -6.36 3.70
N TYR A 171 -2.32 -5.30 3.72
CA TYR A 171 -2.65 -3.99 4.26
C TYR A 171 -2.22 -2.91 3.31
N ALA A 172 -2.91 -1.78 3.30
CA ALA A 172 -2.51 -0.63 2.50
C ALA A 172 -2.98 0.69 3.10
N VAL A 173 -2.22 1.75 2.84
CA VAL A 173 -2.57 3.12 3.23
C VAL A 173 -2.49 4.04 2.01
N GLN A 174 -3.36 5.06 2.00
CA GLN A 174 -3.39 6.05 0.91
C GLN A 174 -2.39 7.18 1.16
N PHE A 175 -2.17 7.52 2.41
CA PHE A 175 -1.19 8.55 2.79
C PHE A 175 0.24 8.02 2.67
N HIS A 176 1.20 8.93 2.77
CA HIS A 176 2.63 8.62 2.71
C HIS A 176 3.23 8.57 4.12
N PRO A 177 3.41 7.37 4.72
CA PRO A 177 3.94 7.27 6.09
C PRO A 177 5.41 7.70 6.17
N GLU A 178 6.13 7.70 5.05
CA GLU A 178 7.54 8.12 4.98
C GLU A 178 7.72 9.64 4.96
N SER A 179 6.65 10.37 4.72
CA SER A 179 6.71 11.83 4.58
C SER A 179 6.35 12.56 5.87
#